data_0664f906c55afe85b3aa35e6f39d62ce
#
_entry.id   0664f906c55afe85b3aa35e6f39d62ce
#
_cell.length_a   1.000
_cell.length_b   1.000
_cell.length_c   1.000
_cell.angle_alpha   90.00
_cell.angle_beta   90.00
_cell.angle_gamma   90.00
#
_symmetry.space_group_name_H-M   'P 1'
#
loop_
_entity.id
_entity.type
_entity.pdbx_description
1 polymer ?
#
loop_
_entity_poly.entity_id
_entity_poly.type
_entity_poly.pdbx_seq_one_letter_code
_entity_poly.pdbx_strand_id
1 'polypeptide(L)'
;MPGGNWVTQNKRLPGVYINYVGEGNNPAVTGDRGAVGLPLPFPWLPEHEITTVYPSAVAQYVADFGDAALLLNEAMKNATLVYLYRLDKGAKAKAQIGDLICTARYSGEYGNRFSVSVENVVGEPGWFYIVTWYGLDEAERQKVEDISQAVDNEWIEFSAAAGSAGSLTANAGTALAGGANGNVTMSDYVKFLSAIEMRTVNAIACPIDDVDIRNLFVSFAKRMINDEGKYLQAVVAHSKTADFEGVVSIQNGVYLENGTHITPVMATAYMAGATARCPLDQSLTNAQYIGAVDVDERYTVQEQTVFATTGQIVFIPSPTADNKVLVQKDINTLVTFTKTRTYALSKNKIIRILFAVATEITNRAMVYYSGKVQNNQDGRDLFHAEILSYFRSLEEKGILQDVVPGDIVVKKGELIDAVVVDYAIRPSDVMETFYNTIKVQG
;
A
#
# COMPACT_ATOMS: atom_id res chain seq x y z
N MET A 1 -12.04 -6.95 12.86
CA MET A 1 -12.77 -8.15 13.30
C MET A 1 -11.79 -9.28 13.54
N PRO A 2 -12.00 -10.19 14.51
CA PRO A 2 -11.11 -11.33 14.69
C PRO A 2 -11.15 -12.26 13.47
N GLY A 3 -9.98 -12.71 13.05
CA GLY A 3 -9.78 -13.62 11.93
C GLY A 3 -8.47 -14.41 12.12
N GLY A 4 -7.93 -14.99 11.06
CA GLY A 4 -6.67 -15.73 11.06
C GLY A 4 -6.84 -17.24 10.87
N ASN A 5 -5.75 -17.97 11.02
CA ASN A 5 -5.74 -19.44 10.89
C ASN A 5 -6.26 -20.14 12.15
N TRP A 6 -6.70 -21.39 12.00
CA TRP A 6 -7.11 -22.22 13.13
C TRP A 6 -6.53 -23.64 13.04
N VAL A 7 -6.19 -24.18 14.20
CA VAL A 7 -5.78 -25.58 14.35
C VAL A 7 -6.83 -26.34 15.19
N THR A 8 -7.39 -25.64 16.17
CA THR A 8 -8.46 -26.15 17.03
C THR A 8 -9.58 -25.12 17.15
N GLN A 9 -10.82 -25.55 17.41
CA GLN A 9 -12.00 -24.68 17.52
C GLN A 9 -12.05 -23.97 18.90
N ASN A 10 -10.99 -23.30 19.31
CA ASN A 10 -10.85 -22.68 20.64
C ASN A 10 -11.03 -21.15 20.65
N LYS A 11 -11.48 -20.56 19.54
CA LYS A 11 -11.67 -19.11 19.42
C LYS A 11 -12.95 -18.66 20.14
N ARG A 12 -12.85 -17.61 20.96
CA ARG A 12 -13.97 -17.11 21.80
C ARG A 12 -14.67 -15.88 21.25
N LEU A 13 -14.00 -15.13 20.35
CA LEU A 13 -14.60 -13.95 19.73
C LEU A 13 -15.31 -14.32 18.43
N PRO A 14 -16.49 -13.73 18.12
CA PRO A 14 -17.10 -13.86 16.81
C PRO A 14 -16.13 -13.40 15.73
N GLY A 15 -15.90 -14.25 14.72
CA GLY A 15 -14.93 -13.98 13.67
C GLY A 15 -14.95 -15.06 12.61
N VAL A 16 -14.25 -14.83 11.51
CA VAL A 16 -14.05 -15.83 10.45
C VAL A 16 -12.58 -16.23 10.43
N TYR A 17 -12.32 -17.51 10.65
CA TYR A 17 -10.98 -18.08 10.75
C TYR A 17 -10.77 -19.02 9.58
N ILE A 18 -9.78 -18.76 8.73
CA ILE A 18 -9.58 -19.43 7.45
C ILE A 18 -8.18 -20.05 7.38
N ASN A 19 -8.13 -21.36 7.11
CA ASN A 19 -6.91 -22.03 6.67
C ASN A 19 -7.00 -22.23 5.16
N TYR A 20 -5.96 -21.88 4.41
CA TYR A 20 -5.83 -22.24 3.01
C TYR A 20 -4.72 -23.26 2.82
N VAL A 21 -5.02 -24.30 2.06
CA VAL A 21 -4.12 -25.42 1.78
C VAL A 21 -4.08 -25.61 0.28
N GLY A 22 -2.89 -25.61 -0.31
CA GLY A 22 -2.74 -25.72 -1.76
C GLY A 22 -2.97 -27.16 -2.24
N GLU A 23 -4.06 -27.39 -2.96
CA GLU A 23 -4.27 -28.53 -3.85
C GLU A 23 -4.54 -27.99 -5.26
N GLY A 24 -3.57 -28.11 -6.15
CA GLY A 24 -3.52 -27.81 -7.59
C GLY A 24 -4.66 -27.10 -8.34
N ASN A 25 -4.38 -25.93 -8.87
CA ASN A 25 -4.94 -25.13 -10.00
C ASN A 25 -6.40 -24.62 -9.96
N ASN A 26 -6.73 -23.42 -10.10
CA ASN A 26 -6.65 -22.14 -10.84
C ASN A 26 -7.84 -21.15 -10.67
N PRO A 27 -7.87 -19.93 -11.28
CA PRO A 27 -8.09 -18.60 -10.70
C PRO A 27 -9.52 -17.99 -10.77
N ALA A 28 -9.80 -16.97 -10.33
CA ALA A 28 -9.72 -15.61 -9.82
C ALA A 28 -11.00 -14.76 -9.91
N VAL A 29 -11.26 -13.71 -9.17
CA VAL A 29 -11.93 -12.38 -9.36
C VAL A 29 -12.41 -11.75 -8.06
N THR A 30 -12.63 -10.60 -7.87
CA THR A 30 -12.84 -9.18 -8.03
C THR A 30 -13.36 -8.55 -6.74
N GLY A 31 -12.70 -7.61 -6.22
CA GLY A 31 -13.09 -6.52 -5.35
C GLY A 31 -12.25 -5.32 -5.77
N ASP A 32 -12.61 -4.10 -5.43
CA ASP A 32 -11.78 -2.93 -5.68
C ASP A 32 -10.42 -3.10 -4.99
N ARG A 33 -9.47 -3.62 -5.75
CA ARG A 33 -8.08 -3.82 -5.33
C ARG A 33 -7.24 -2.62 -5.76
N GLY A 34 -6.11 -2.41 -5.11
CA GLY A 34 -5.15 -1.39 -5.48
C GLY A 34 -4.77 -0.44 -4.35
N ALA A 35 -5.16 -0.75 -3.10
CA ALA A 35 -4.76 0.02 -1.93
C ALA A 35 -3.36 -0.36 -1.46
N VAL A 36 -2.47 0.63 -1.33
CA VAL A 36 -1.07 0.46 -0.93
C VAL A 36 -0.75 1.25 0.32
N GLY A 37 -0.07 0.64 1.28
CA GLY A 37 0.55 1.34 2.41
C GLY A 37 2.00 1.71 2.06
N LEU A 38 2.34 3.00 2.16
CA LEU A 38 3.66 3.52 1.78
C LEU A 38 4.20 4.45 2.88
N PRO A 39 5.21 4.01 3.66
CA PRO A 39 5.88 4.85 4.63
C PRO A 39 7.04 5.60 3.98
N LEU A 40 7.06 6.93 4.09
CA LEU A 40 8.14 7.77 3.57
C LEU A 40 8.49 8.88 4.55
N PRO A 41 9.76 9.33 4.63
CA PRO A 41 10.06 10.68 5.07
C PRO A 41 9.44 11.66 4.07
N PHE A 42 8.78 12.70 4.56
CA PHE A 42 8.09 13.64 3.67
C PHE A 42 8.19 15.09 4.19
N PRO A 43 8.53 16.06 3.33
CA PRO A 43 8.85 17.42 3.78
C PRO A 43 7.65 18.24 4.26
N TRP A 44 6.44 17.73 4.05
CA TRP A 44 5.18 18.36 4.42
C TRP A 44 4.10 17.29 4.58
N LEU A 45 3.19 17.40 5.46
CA LEU A 45 2.02 16.57 5.81
C LEU A 45 1.97 16.37 7.33
N PRO A 46 0.84 15.94 7.90
CA PRO A 46 0.74 15.55 9.30
C PRO A 46 1.78 14.49 9.68
N GLU A 47 2.52 14.73 10.75
CA GLU A 47 3.57 13.83 11.21
C GLU A 47 2.97 12.57 11.87
N HIS A 48 3.51 11.40 11.54
CA HIS A 48 3.07 10.10 12.09
C HIS A 48 1.59 9.80 11.83
N GLU A 49 1.03 10.34 10.75
CA GLU A 49 -0.36 10.10 10.35
C GLU A 49 -0.44 9.56 8.92
N ILE A 50 -1.56 8.92 8.61
CA ILE A 50 -1.86 8.44 7.26
C ILE A 50 -2.60 9.52 6.48
N THR A 51 -2.02 9.96 5.38
CA THR A 51 -2.69 10.76 4.35
C THR A 51 -3.13 9.85 3.21
N THR A 52 -4.41 9.87 2.86
CA THR A 52 -4.93 9.11 1.71
C THR A 52 -4.71 9.90 0.44
N VAL A 53 -3.94 9.35 -0.48
CA VAL A 53 -3.64 9.97 -1.78
C VAL A 53 -4.33 9.19 -2.89
N TYR A 54 -5.00 9.89 -3.79
CA TYR A 54 -5.64 9.34 -4.99
C TYR A 54 -4.86 9.71 -6.24
N PRO A 55 -5.00 8.97 -7.36
CA PRO A 55 -4.28 9.24 -8.60
C PRO A 55 -4.42 10.68 -9.12
N SER A 56 -5.58 11.32 -8.90
CA SER A 56 -5.82 12.71 -9.31
C SER A 56 -4.95 13.74 -8.60
N ALA A 57 -4.45 13.44 -7.40
CA ALA A 57 -3.61 14.34 -6.61
C ALA A 57 -2.11 14.20 -6.90
N VAL A 58 -1.68 13.10 -7.53
CA VAL A 58 -0.24 12.77 -7.68
C VAL A 58 0.54 13.83 -8.43
N ALA A 59 -0.04 14.37 -9.52
CA ALA A 59 0.63 15.40 -10.31
C ALA A 59 0.96 16.65 -9.47
N GLN A 60 0.06 17.03 -8.55
CA GLN A 60 0.29 18.14 -7.63
C GLN A 60 1.40 17.80 -6.62
N TYR A 61 1.38 16.58 -6.04
CA TYR A 61 2.45 16.14 -5.14
C TYR A 61 3.83 16.14 -5.80
N VAL A 62 3.91 15.71 -7.06
CA VAL A 62 5.17 15.74 -7.82
C VAL A 62 5.62 17.18 -8.10
N ALA A 63 4.69 18.08 -8.44
CA ALA A 63 5.00 19.49 -8.68
C ALA A 63 5.50 20.19 -7.41
N ASP A 64 4.85 19.94 -6.27
CA ASP A 64 5.16 20.60 -5.00
C ASP A 64 6.42 20.04 -4.31
N PHE A 65 6.62 18.71 -4.37
CA PHE A 65 7.60 18.01 -3.53
C PHE A 65 8.74 17.35 -4.32
N GLY A 66 8.66 17.33 -5.66
CA GLY A 66 9.73 16.81 -6.52
C GLY A 66 10.18 15.39 -6.14
N ASP A 67 11.47 15.24 -5.84
CA ASP A 67 12.09 13.93 -5.51
C ASP A 67 11.47 13.26 -4.28
N ALA A 68 10.95 14.01 -3.32
CA ALA A 68 10.26 13.45 -2.17
C ALA A 68 8.97 12.69 -2.56
N ALA A 69 8.33 13.08 -3.66
CA ALA A 69 7.14 12.41 -4.19
C ALA A 69 7.46 11.27 -5.17
N LEU A 70 8.74 10.99 -5.47
CA LEU A 70 9.14 9.98 -6.47
C LEU A 70 8.54 8.61 -6.17
N LEU A 71 8.67 8.10 -4.96
CA LEU A 71 8.16 6.78 -4.59
C LEU A 71 6.63 6.73 -4.51
N LEU A 72 6.00 7.83 -4.14
CA LEU A 72 4.56 7.97 -4.24
C LEU A 72 4.09 7.87 -5.70
N ASN A 73 4.78 8.56 -6.61
CA ASN A 73 4.50 8.49 -8.04
C ASN A 73 4.72 7.07 -8.60
N GLU A 74 5.82 6.40 -8.20
CA GLU A 74 6.08 5.01 -8.60
C GLU A 74 4.96 4.06 -8.15
N ALA A 75 4.50 4.14 -6.91
CA ALA A 75 3.38 3.34 -6.42
C ALA A 75 2.09 3.63 -7.20
N MET A 76 1.83 4.90 -7.49
CA MET A 76 0.61 5.37 -8.16
C MET A 76 0.55 5.09 -9.66
N LYS A 77 1.65 4.66 -10.29
CA LYS A 77 1.60 4.16 -11.68
C LYS A 77 0.62 2.98 -11.83
N ASN A 78 0.34 2.27 -10.74
CA ASN A 78 -0.56 1.12 -10.73
C ASN A 78 -1.66 1.22 -9.65
N ALA A 79 -1.38 1.77 -8.47
CA ALA A 79 -2.31 1.79 -7.35
C ALA A 79 -3.59 2.61 -7.63
N THR A 80 -4.70 2.23 -7.00
CA THR A 80 -5.96 3.01 -6.99
C THR A 80 -5.97 4.05 -5.89
N LEU A 81 -5.25 3.79 -4.81
CA LEU A 81 -4.99 4.73 -3.72
C LEU A 81 -3.73 4.34 -2.97
N VAL A 82 -3.07 5.32 -2.38
CA VAL A 82 -1.93 5.12 -1.47
C VAL A 82 -2.27 5.73 -0.11
N TYR A 83 -2.09 4.93 0.92
CA TYR A 83 -2.02 5.39 2.30
C TYR A 83 -0.57 5.80 2.58
N LEU A 84 -0.27 7.06 2.30
CA LEU A 84 1.04 7.66 2.55
C LEU A 84 1.16 7.97 4.03
N TYR A 85 2.16 7.40 4.70
CA TYR A 85 2.46 7.66 6.09
C TYR A 85 3.76 8.44 6.20
N ARG A 86 3.69 9.62 6.80
CA ARG A 86 4.89 10.42 7.07
C ARG A 86 5.63 9.87 8.27
N LEU A 87 6.86 9.39 8.04
CA LEU A 87 7.71 8.77 9.08
C LEU A 87 8.40 9.79 9.97
N ASP A 88 8.89 10.90 9.39
CA ASP A 88 9.72 11.87 10.08
C ASP A 88 8.89 12.92 10.82
N LYS A 89 9.48 13.44 11.90
CA LYS A 89 9.03 14.63 12.61
C LYS A 89 10.22 15.55 12.83
N GLY A 90 10.18 16.72 12.21
CA GLY A 90 11.24 17.71 12.28
C GLY A 90 10.86 18.97 13.07
N ALA A 91 11.45 20.10 12.69
CA ALA A 91 11.11 21.41 13.23
C ALA A 91 10.13 22.16 12.31
N LYS A 92 9.18 22.88 12.90
CA LYS A 92 8.28 23.79 12.17
C LYS A 92 9.01 25.10 11.85
N ALA A 93 8.85 25.59 10.63
CA ALA A 93 9.30 26.94 10.26
C ALA A 93 8.47 28.01 10.99
N LYS A 94 9.09 29.12 11.38
CA LYS A 94 8.44 30.22 12.09
C LYS A 94 8.88 31.57 11.58
N ALA A 95 8.00 32.55 11.71
CA ALA A 95 8.29 33.96 11.56
C ALA A 95 7.60 34.75 12.70
N GLN A 96 8.18 35.87 13.08
CA GLN A 96 7.56 36.81 14.00
C GLN A 96 7.52 38.19 13.40
N ILE A 97 6.33 38.81 13.39
CA ILE A 97 6.07 40.15 12.83
C ILE A 97 5.45 40.98 13.95
N GLY A 98 6.27 41.75 14.70
CA GLY A 98 5.80 42.38 15.89
C GLY A 98 5.28 41.39 16.93
N ASP A 99 4.01 41.51 17.29
CA ASP A 99 3.32 40.60 18.19
C ASP A 99 2.78 39.33 17.51
N LEU A 100 2.71 39.31 16.18
CA LEU A 100 2.21 38.16 15.41
C LEU A 100 3.28 37.08 15.26
N ILE A 101 2.98 35.88 15.73
CA ILE A 101 3.78 34.66 15.47
C ILE A 101 3.08 33.84 14.40
N CYS A 102 3.81 33.56 13.32
CA CYS A 102 3.40 32.68 12.22
C CYS A 102 4.19 31.39 12.34
N THR A 103 3.52 30.26 12.51
CA THR A 103 4.15 28.94 12.62
C THR A 103 3.63 28.06 11.47
N ALA A 104 4.53 27.43 10.73
CA ALA A 104 4.16 26.47 9.71
C ALA A 104 3.28 25.35 10.30
N ARG A 105 2.22 24.96 9.60
CA ARG A 105 1.27 23.95 10.08
C ARG A 105 1.95 22.60 10.34
N TYR A 106 2.87 22.22 9.46
CA TYR A 106 3.65 20.97 9.59
C TYR A 106 5.13 21.27 9.70
N SER A 107 5.88 20.35 10.31
CA SER A 107 7.34 20.42 10.33
C SER A 107 7.93 20.13 8.94
N GLY A 108 9.18 20.49 8.72
CA GLY A 108 9.92 20.19 7.49
C GLY A 108 10.42 21.43 6.76
N GLU A 109 11.34 21.22 5.86
CA GLU A 109 11.95 22.27 5.04
C GLU A 109 10.97 23.02 4.16
N TYR A 110 9.87 22.35 3.78
CA TYR A 110 8.85 22.95 2.91
C TYR A 110 8.21 24.18 3.54
N GLY A 111 8.08 24.21 4.88
CA GLY A 111 7.58 25.37 5.61
C GLY A 111 8.40 26.66 5.41
N ASN A 112 9.69 26.56 5.04
CA ASN A 112 10.53 27.72 4.77
C ASN A 112 10.21 28.43 3.43
N ARG A 113 9.34 27.83 2.59
CA ARG A 113 8.89 28.43 1.32
C ARG A 113 7.78 29.46 1.50
N PHE A 114 7.18 29.51 2.69
CA PHE A 114 6.12 30.46 3.00
C PHE A 114 6.67 31.75 3.57
N SER A 115 5.97 32.86 3.27
CA SER A 115 6.18 34.15 3.93
C SER A 115 4.85 34.78 4.26
N VAL A 116 4.85 35.71 5.21
CA VAL A 116 3.65 36.46 5.63
C VAL A 116 3.92 37.94 5.55
N SER A 117 3.01 38.71 4.92
CA SER A 117 2.96 40.16 5.01
C SER A 117 1.75 40.62 5.81
N VAL A 118 1.86 41.81 6.41
CA VAL A 118 0.77 42.51 7.09
C VAL A 118 0.60 43.87 6.44
N GLU A 119 -0.52 44.07 5.76
CA GLU A 119 -0.80 45.26 4.97
C GLU A 119 -1.93 46.10 5.57
N ASN A 120 -1.77 47.42 5.61
CA ASN A 120 -2.88 48.29 6.00
C ASN A 120 -4.02 48.26 4.97
N VAL A 121 -5.27 48.18 5.44
CA VAL A 121 -6.42 48.30 4.53
C VAL A 121 -6.60 49.77 4.15
N VAL A 122 -6.57 50.05 2.85
CA VAL A 122 -6.73 51.43 2.32
C VAL A 122 -8.13 51.95 2.63
N GLY A 123 -8.22 53.11 3.29
CA GLY A 123 -9.46 53.74 3.65
C GLY A 123 -10.13 53.23 4.95
N GLU A 124 -9.55 52.24 5.61
CA GLU A 124 -10.07 51.67 6.86
C GLU A 124 -8.98 51.63 7.95
N PRO A 125 -8.74 52.71 8.69
CA PRO A 125 -7.74 52.77 9.74
C PRO A 125 -8.01 51.74 10.84
N GLY A 126 -6.98 50.97 11.23
CA GLY A 126 -7.07 49.92 12.23
C GLY A 126 -7.36 48.51 11.66
N TRP A 127 -7.65 48.41 10.38
CA TRP A 127 -7.80 47.16 9.68
C TRP A 127 -6.56 46.77 8.93
N PHE A 128 -6.24 45.45 8.94
CA PHE A 128 -5.10 44.87 8.28
C PHE A 128 -5.50 43.71 7.41
N TYR A 129 -4.73 43.46 6.35
CA TYR A 129 -4.69 42.18 5.67
C TYR A 129 -3.47 41.37 6.17
N ILE A 130 -3.69 40.16 6.66
CA ILE A 130 -2.63 39.16 6.79
C ILE A 130 -2.65 38.35 5.51
N VAL A 131 -1.51 38.35 4.79
CA VAL A 131 -1.38 37.68 3.51
C VAL A 131 -0.33 36.58 3.63
N THR A 132 -0.72 35.37 3.31
CA THR A 132 0.18 34.21 3.21
C THR A 132 0.65 34.09 1.79
N TRP A 133 1.95 33.99 1.59
CA TRP A 133 2.60 33.84 0.28
C TRP A 133 3.28 32.48 0.19
N TYR A 134 3.19 31.85 -0.99
CA TYR A 134 4.01 30.72 -1.39
C TYR A 134 4.94 31.15 -2.52
N GLY A 135 6.23 31.35 -2.20
CA GLY A 135 7.15 32.01 -3.11
C GLY A 135 6.70 33.45 -3.44
N LEU A 136 6.26 33.69 -4.66
CA LEU A 136 5.70 34.97 -5.13
C LEU A 136 4.19 34.98 -5.30
N ASP A 137 3.55 33.84 -5.11
CA ASP A 137 2.10 33.70 -5.30
C ASP A 137 1.35 33.95 -3.99
N GLU A 138 0.28 34.74 -4.05
CA GLU A 138 -0.61 34.93 -2.91
C GLU A 138 -1.43 33.65 -2.72
N ALA A 139 -1.18 32.95 -1.61
CA ALA A 139 -1.88 31.72 -1.28
C ALA A 139 -3.20 31.98 -0.55
N GLU A 140 -3.21 32.95 0.37
CA GLU A 140 -4.42 33.34 1.11
C GLU A 140 -4.30 34.78 1.63
N ARG A 141 -5.45 35.45 1.77
CA ARG A 141 -5.59 36.79 2.34
C ARG A 141 -6.76 36.84 3.31
N GLN A 142 -6.52 37.26 4.55
CA GLN A 142 -7.57 37.49 5.55
C GLN A 142 -7.56 38.93 6.05
N LYS A 143 -8.75 39.52 6.28
CA LYS A 143 -8.92 40.88 6.82
C LYS A 143 -9.25 40.81 8.31
N VAL A 144 -8.47 41.47 9.15
CA VAL A 144 -8.57 41.43 10.62
C VAL A 144 -8.24 42.79 11.22
N GLU A 145 -8.73 43.06 12.43
CA GLU A 145 -8.36 44.25 13.24
C GLU A 145 -7.16 43.97 14.14
N ASP A 146 -7.12 42.78 14.70
CA ASP A 146 -6.05 42.33 15.61
C ASP A 146 -5.74 40.82 15.44
N ILE A 147 -4.73 40.32 16.16
CA ILE A 147 -4.26 38.95 16.05
C ILE A 147 -5.32 37.92 16.52
N SER A 148 -6.23 38.34 17.45
CA SER A 148 -7.25 37.40 17.96
C SER A 148 -8.30 37.00 16.94
N GLN A 149 -8.42 37.77 15.85
CA GLN A 149 -9.32 37.48 14.72
C GLN A 149 -8.62 36.66 13.62
N ALA A 150 -7.29 36.48 13.70
CA ALA A 150 -6.56 35.71 12.72
C ALA A 150 -6.96 34.22 12.80
N VAL A 151 -7.32 33.64 11.67
CA VAL A 151 -7.71 32.23 11.53
C VAL A 151 -6.57 31.45 10.91
N ASP A 152 -6.27 30.28 11.47
CA ASP A 152 -5.29 29.37 10.90
C ASP A 152 -5.72 28.91 9.51
N ASN A 153 -4.77 28.86 8.60
CA ASN A 153 -5.03 28.38 7.23
C ASN A 153 -4.40 27.01 6.97
N GLU A 154 -4.41 26.57 5.72
CA GLU A 154 -3.86 25.27 5.34
C GLU A 154 -2.34 25.15 5.54
N TRP A 155 -1.62 26.28 5.64
CA TRP A 155 -0.16 26.33 5.68
C TRP A 155 0.40 26.89 6.98
N ILE A 156 -0.31 27.82 7.65
CA ILE A 156 0.21 28.60 8.77
C ILE A 156 -0.79 28.65 9.90
N GLU A 157 -0.29 28.43 11.11
CA GLU A 157 -0.96 28.67 12.41
C GLU A 157 -0.55 30.07 12.90
N PHE A 158 -1.53 30.92 13.26
CA PHE A 158 -1.30 32.28 13.74
C PHE A 158 -1.52 32.36 15.26
N SER A 159 -0.64 33.07 15.95
CA SER A 159 -0.78 33.30 17.41
C SER A 159 -0.15 34.60 17.82
N ALA A 160 -0.60 35.13 18.98
CA ALA A 160 0.03 36.28 19.60
C ALA A 160 1.27 35.88 20.39
N ALA A 161 2.28 36.73 20.41
CA ALA A 161 3.45 36.56 21.25
C ALA A 161 3.03 36.63 22.77
N ALA A 162 3.68 35.80 23.57
CA ALA A 162 3.34 35.73 25.00
C ALA A 162 3.46 37.10 25.71
N GLY A 163 2.40 37.53 26.34
CA GLY A 163 2.33 38.81 27.04
C GLY A 163 2.18 40.05 26.15
N SER A 164 1.94 39.89 24.84
CA SER A 164 1.70 40.99 23.92
C SER A 164 0.26 41.51 23.99
N ALA A 165 0.04 42.72 23.47
CA ALA A 165 -1.30 43.32 23.34
C ALA A 165 -2.09 42.74 22.13
N GLY A 166 -1.46 41.92 21.31
CA GLY A 166 -2.08 41.33 20.10
C GLY A 166 -2.24 42.32 18.96
N SER A 167 -1.48 43.41 18.95
CA SER A 167 -1.55 44.43 17.91
C SER A 167 -0.82 44.00 16.63
N LEU A 168 -1.40 44.33 15.46
CA LEU A 168 -0.77 44.12 14.20
C LEU A 168 0.10 45.30 13.80
N THR A 169 1.24 45.04 13.22
CA THR A 169 2.15 46.03 12.66
C THR A 169 2.40 45.73 11.17
N ALA A 170 2.20 46.75 10.33
CA ALA A 170 2.41 46.61 8.89
C ALA A 170 3.84 46.13 8.58
N ASN A 171 3.95 45.15 7.70
CA ASN A 171 5.21 44.52 7.30
C ASN A 171 5.11 44.06 5.85
N ALA A 172 6.15 44.36 5.07
CA ALA A 172 6.17 44.10 3.61
C ALA A 172 6.34 42.61 3.25
N GLY A 173 6.62 41.75 4.25
CA GLY A 173 6.80 40.31 4.08
C GLY A 173 7.96 39.79 4.91
N THR A 174 7.72 38.72 5.68
CA THR A 174 8.72 37.99 6.46
C THR A 174 8.63 36.51 6.13
N ALA A 175 9.74 35.95 5.63
CA ALA A 175 9.79 34.52 5.35
C ALA A 175 9.82 33.71 6.67
N LEU A 176 9.11 32.58 6.67
CA LEU A 176 9.25 31.59 7.72
C LEU A 176 10.63 30.92 7.59
N ALA A 177 11.24 30.61 8.74
CA ALA A 177 12.56 30.01 8.80
C ALA A 177 12.68 28.96 9.93
N GLY A 178 13.74 28.14 9.88
CA GLY A 178 14.00 27.11 10.90
C GLY A 178 13.21 25.82 10.72
N GLY A 179 12.44 25.70 9.64
CA GLY A 179 11.85 24.43 9.26
C GLY A 179 12.91 23.43 8.83
N ALA A 180 12.86 22.21 9.36
CA ALA A 180 13.80 21.15 9.05
C ALA A 180 13.09 19.78 9.08
N ASN A 181 13.52 18.89 8.17
CA ASN A 181 13.07 17.51 8.15
C ASN A 181 13.61 16.76 9.38
N GLY A 182 12.89 15.75 9.84
CA GLY A 182 13.31 14.92 10.96
C GLY A 182 14.13 13.73 10.55
N ASN A 183 14.71 13.05 11.53
CA ASN A 183 15.34 11.75 11.32
C ASN A 183 14.30 10.64 11.47
N VAL A 184 14.39 9.62 10.62
CA VAL A 184 13.56 8.42 10.68
C VAL A 184 14.26 7.35 11.51
N THR A 185 13.51 6.67 12.37
CA THR A 185 13.99 5.59 13.23
C THR A 185 13.16 4.33 13.01
N MET A 186 13.64 3.18 13.49
CA MET A 186 12.86 1.92 13.50
C MET A 186 11.50 2.08 14.20
N SER A 187 11.44 2.89 15.27
CA SER A 187 10.18 3.18 15.99
C SER A 187 9.12 3.80 15.09
N ASP A 188 9.50 4.58 14.10
CA ASP A 188 8.56 5.26 13.20
C ASP A 188 7.95 4.27 12.19
N TYR A 189 8.72 3.25 11.76
CA TYR A 189 8.16 2.12 11.01
C TYR A 189 7.21 1.25 11.83
N VAL A 190 7.48 1.04 13.13
CA VAL A 190 6.55 0.36 14.03
C VAL A 190 5.23 1.13 14.14
N LYS A 191 5.28 2.47 14.28
CA LYS A 191 4.08 3.32 14.29
C LYS A 191 3.31 3.23 12.97
N PHE A 192 4.02 3.25 11.83
CA PHE A 192 3.39 3.03 10.51
C PHE A 192 2.63 1.71 10.47
N LEU A 193 3.29 0.59 10.83
CA LEU A 193 2.65 -0.72 10.79
C LEU A 193 1.42 -0.80 11.72
N SER A 194 1.48 -0.16 12.89
CA SER A 194 0.32 -0.06 13.78
C SER A 194 -0.81 0.80 13.19
N ALA A 195 -0.49 1.87 12.48
CA ALA A 195 -1.48 2.73 11.84
C ALA A 195 -2.13 2.06 10.62
N ILE A 196 -1.33 1.35 9.79
CA ILE A 196 -1.82 0.69 8.59
C ILE A 196 -2.65 -0.56 8.91
N GLU A 197 -2.44 -1.18 10.07
CA GLU A 197 -3.25 -2.30 10.56
C GLU A 197 -4.75 -1.96 10.64
N MET A 198 -5.07 -0.68 10.87
CA MET A 198 -6.46 -0.18 10.93
C MET A 198 -7.08 0.11 9.56
N ARG A 199 -6.33 -0.12 8.48
CA ARG A 199 -6.77 0.14 7.10
C ARG A 199 -6.87 -1.16 6.32
N THR A 200 -7.71 -1.17 5.30
CA THR A 200 -7.75 -2.25 4.32
C THR A 200 -6.74 -1.95 3.23
N VAL A 201 -5.68 -2.74 3.14
CA VAL A 201 -4.62 -2.62 2.12
C VAL A 201 -4.41 -3.95 1.42
N ASN A 202 -4.01 -3.91 0.16
CA ASN A 202 -3.65 -5.10 -0.61
C ASN A 202 -2.14 -5.36 -0.59
N ALA A 203 -1.33 -4.30 -0.49
CA ALA A 203 0.11 -4.42 -0.35
C ALA A 203 0.68 -3.29 0.52
N ILE A 204 1.84 -3.53 1.12
CA ILE A 204 2.66 -2.52 1.79
C ILE A 204 4.06 -2.54 1.20
N ALA A 205 4.66 -1.37 0.97
CA ALA A 205 6.03 -1.24 0.49
C ALA A 205 7.00 -1.03 1.66
N CYS A 206 8.20 -1.62 1.56
CA CYS A 206 9.32 -1.40 2.48
C CYS A 206 10.47 -0.68 1.73
N PRO A 207 10.40 0.65 1.57
CA PRO A 207 11.34 1.41 0.75
C PRO A 207 12.62 1.81 1.51
N ILE A 208 13.21 0.87 2.24
CA ILE A 208 14.45 1.07 3.00
C ILE A 208 15.33 -0.19 2.94
N ASP A 209 16.64 0.02 2.84
CA ASP A 209 17.64 -1.07 2.88
C ASP A 209 18.18 -1.27 4.31
N ASP A 210 17.30 -1.77 5.16
CA ASP A 210 17.64 -2.16 6.52
C ASP A 210 17.07 -3.55 6.81
N VAL A 211 17.92 -4.46 7.28
CA VAL A 211 17.55 -5.88 7.49
C VAL A 211 16.53 -6.03 8.62
N ASP A 212 16.65 -5.26 9.68
CA ASP A 212 15.77 -5.37 10.85
C ASP A 212 14.40 -4.78 10.52
N ILE A 213 14.34 -3.66 9.82
CA ILE A 213 13.08 -3.08 9.34
C ILE A 213 12.42 -4.00 8.31
N ARG A 214 13.19 -4.59 7.39
CA ARG A 214 12.68 -5.60 6.46
C ARG A 214 12.03 -6.78 7.19
N ASN A 215 12.72 -7.33 8.21
CA ASN A 215 12.21 -8.43 9.02
C ASN A 215 10.96 -8.03 9.82
N LEU A 216 10.85 -6.78 10.23
CA LEU A 216 9.65 -6.22 10.86
C LEU A 216 8.45 -6.27 9.90
N PHE A 217 8.63 -5.88 8.62
CA PHE A 217 7.57 -5.97 7.60
C PHE A 217 7.18 -7.42 7.30
N VAL A 218 8.15 -8.33 7.21
CA VAL A 218 7.90 -9.76 7.04
C VAL A 218 7.10 -10.33 8.21
N SER A 219 7.48 -10.01 9.44
CA SER A 219 6.80 -10.46 10.65
C SER A 219 5.40 -9.89 10.76
N PHE A 220 5.22 -8.62 10.37
CA PHE A 220 3.91 -7.98 10.31
C PHE A 220 2.99 -8.70 9.31
N ALA A 221 3.45 -8.96 8.08
CA ALA A 221 2.65 -9.69 7.09
C ALA A 221 2.25 -11.09 7.57
N LYS A 222 3.19 -11.82 8.21
CA LYS A 222 2.90 -13.13 8.81
C LYS A 222 1.81 -13.04 9.89
N ARG A 223 1.91 -12.09 10.81
CA ARG A 223 0.91 -11.87 11.86
C ARG A 223 -0.45 -11.48 11.28
N MET A 224 -0.48 -10.52 10.35
CA MET A 224 -1.73 -10.04 9.74
C MET A 224 -2.49 -11.17 9.06
N ILE A 225 -1.79 -12.03 8.32
CA ILE A 225 -2.40 -13.13 7.58
C ILE A 225 -2.78 -14.28 8.53
N ASN A 226 -1.87 -14.72 9.39
CA ASN A 226 -2.05 -15.94 10.18
C ASN A 226 -2.92 -15.72 11.43
N ASP A 227 -2.81 -14.55 12.07
CA ASP A 227 -3.44 -14.31 13.36
C ASP A 227 -4.65 -13.38 13.26
N GLU A 228 -4.63 -12.38 12.35
CA GLU A 228 -5.66 -11.36 12.21
C GLU A 228 -6.68 -11.65 11.09
N GLY A 229 -6.32 -12.54 10.13
CA GLY A 229 -7.14 -12.79 8.95
C GLY A 229 -7.28 -11.58 8.01
N LYS A 230 -6.28 -10.72 8.00
CA LYS A 230 -6.16 -9.57 7.10
C LYS A 230 -5.13 -9.87 6.02
N TYR A 231 -5.59 -10.02 4.80
CA TYR A 231 -4.81 -10.55 3.69
C TYR A 231 -4.15 -9.44 2.88
N LEU A 232 -2.84 -9.31 3.02
CA LEU A 232 -2.00 -8.34 2.30
C LEU A 232 -0.66 -8.95 1.90
N GLN A 233 0.06 -8.33 0.96
CA GLN A 233 1.43 -8.70 0.62
C GLN A 233 2.40 -7.59 1.03
N ALA A 234 3.48 -7.96 1.75
CA ALA A 234 4.61 -7.06 2.00
C ALA A 234 5.61 -7.16 0.86
N VAL A 235 5.93 -6.03 0.24
CA VAL A 235 6.93 -5.92 -0.83
C VAL A 235 8.21 -5.35 -0.24
N VAL A 236 9.27 -6.15 -0.30
CA VAL A 236 10.59 -5.86 0.27
C VAL A 236 11.68 -6.05 -0.79
N ALA A 237 12.90 -5.58 -0.53
CA ALA A 237 14.05 -5.87 -1.38
C ALA A 237 15.00 -6.87 -0.72
N HIS A 238 15.68 -7.72 -1.52
CA HIS A 238 16.76 -8.62 -1.09
C HIS A 238 16.43 -9.57 0.07
N SER A 239 15.17 -10.01 0.20
CA SER A 239 14.79 -10.97 1.25
C SER A 239 14.94 -12.41 0.78
N LYS A 240 15.98 -13.10 1.30
CA LYS A 240 16.26 -14.52 0.99
C LYS A 240 15.70 -15.49 2.03
N THR A 241 15.22 -15.00 3.16
CA THR A 241 14.90 -15.82 4.35
C THR A 241 13.44 -15.74 4.80
N ALA A 242 12.60 -14.95 4.12
CA ALA A 242 11.21 -14.77 4.52
C ALA A 242 10.40 -16.08 4.44
N ASP A 243 10.60 -16.87 3.36
CA ASP A 243 9.94 -18.16 3.08
C ASP A 243 8.43 -18.12 3.41
N PHE A 244 7.74 -17.16 2.81
CA PHE A 244 6.33 -16.91 3.11
C PHE A 244 5.59 -16.34 1.90
N GLU A 245 4.40 -16.85 1.62
CA GLU A 245 3.56 -16.48 0.48
C GLU A 245 3.03 -15.04 0.50
N GLY A 246 2.94 -14.43 1.68
CA GLY A 246 2.54 -13.03 1.86
C GLY A 246 3.69 -12.02 1.69
N VAL A 247 4.87 -12.45 1.22
CA VAL A 247 6.04 -11.58 1.04
C VAL A 247 6.57 -11.68 -0.38
N VAL A 248 6.72 -10.53 -1.03
CA VAL A 248 7.32 -10.36 -2.37
C VAL A 248 8.69 -9.73 -2.21
N SER A 249 9.73 -10.30 -2.83
CA SER A 249 11.10 -9.80 -2.74
C SER A 249 11.62 -9.39 -4.12
N ILE A 250 12.22 -8.19 -4.21
CA ILE A 250 12.80 -7.64 -5.44
C ILE A 250 14.32 -7.74 -5.38
N GLN A 251 14.96 -8.08 -6.49
CA GLN A 251 16.41 -8.30 -6.55
C GLN A 251 17.18 -7.14 -7.17
N ASN A 252 16.67 -6.52 -8.24
CA ASN A 252 17.32 -5.43 -8.95
C ASN A 252 16.39 -4.24 -9.18
N GLY A 253 16.96 -3.13 -9.60
CA GLY A 253 16.27 -1.88 -9.91
C GLY A 253 16.18 -1.60 -11.42
N VAL A 254 15.79 -0.38 -11.76
CA VAL A 254 15.57 0.06 -13.14
C VAL A 254 16.02 1.50 -13.35
N TYR A 255 16.25 1.87 -14.60
CA TYR A 255 16.38 3.26 -15.05
C TYR A 255 15.13 3.71 -15.77
N LEU A 256 14.60 4.88 -15.38
CA LEU A 256 13.45 5.50 -16.02
C LEU A 256 13.86 6.30 -17.26
N GLU A 257 12.89 6.61 -18.13
CA GLU A 257 13.07 7.39 -19.37
C GLU A 257 13.77 8.73 -19.16
N ASN A 258 13.54 9.37 -18.02
CA ASN A 258 14.18 10.63 -17.64
C ASN A 258 15.60 10.46 -17.06
N GLY A 259 16.14 9.24 -17.04
CA GLY A 259 17.45 8.92 -16.47
C GLY A 259 17.45 8.67 -14.96
N THR A 260 16.33 8.78 -14.26
CA THR A 260 16.26 8.50 -12.82
C THR A 260 16.55 7.03 -12.54
N HIS A 261 17.45 6.74 -11.63
CA HIS A 261 17.75 5.41 -11.14
C HIS A 261 16.79 5.04 -9.99
N ILE A 262 16.00 4.01 -10.18
CA ILE A 262 15.15 3.39 -9.17
C ILE A 262 15.87 2.15 -8.65
N THR A 263 16.41 2.24 -7.45
CA THR A 263 17.09 1.10 -6.79
C THR A 263 16.11 -0.03 -6.46
N PRO A 264 16.56 -1.27 -6.18
CA PRO A 264 15.67 -2.38 -5.78
C PRO A 264 14.75 -2.02 -4.61
N VAL A 265 15.28 -1.26 -3.66
CA VAL A 265 14.54 -0.78 -2.48
C VAL A 265 13.45 0.22 -2.88
N MET A 266 13.75 1.16 -3.75
CA MET A 266 12.80 2.12 -4.28
C MET A 266 11.72 1.44 -5.14
N ALA A 267 12.10 0.41 -5.91
CA ALA A 267 11.18 -0.36 -6.76
C ALA A 267 10.12 -1.12 -5.95
N THR A 268 10.29 -1.27 -4.62
CA THR A 268 9.26 -1.84 -3.74
C THR A 268 7.96 -1.04 -3.80
N ALA A 269 8.02 0.28 -3.96
CA ALA A 269 6.85 1.14 -4.09
C ALA A 269 6.06 0.84 -5.38
N TYR A 270 6.76 0.75 -6.52
CA TYR A 270 6.15 0.36 -7.81
C TYR A 270 5.51 -1.04 -7.72
N MET A 271 6.27 -2.03 -7.24
CA MET A 271 5.77 -3.41 -7.16
C MET A 271 4.64 -3.57 -6.14
N ALA A 272 4.59 -2.78 -5.08
CA ALA A 272 3.44 -2.76 -4.18
C ALA A 272 2.18 -2.26 -4.91
N GLY A 273 2.29 -1.19 -5.70
CA GLY A 273 1.21 -0.72 -6.57
C GLY A 273 0.77 -1.77 -7.58
N ALA A 274 1.72 -2.36 -8.31
CA ALA A 274 1.46 -3.39 -9.30
C ALA A 274 0.81 -4.64 -8.69
N THR A 275 1.33 -5.12 -7.56
CA THR A 275 0.80 -6.29 -6.83
C THR A 275 -0.60 -6.02 -6.27
N ALA A 276 -0.83 -4.83 -5.71
CA ALA A 276 -2.12 -4.45 -5.17
C ALA A 276 -3.22 -4.37 -6.25
N ARG A 277 -2.89 -3.79 -7.41
CA ARG A 277 -3.86 -3.52 -8.49
C ARG A 277 -3.99 -4.65 -9.50
N CYS A 278 -2.99 -5.53 -9.61
CA CYS A 278 -3.01 -6.60 -10.62
C CYS A 278 -4.35 -7.35 -10.59
N PRO A 279 -5.06 -7.42 -11.72
CA PRO A 279 -6.28 -8.19 -11.84
C PRO A 279 -6.04 -9.66 -11.49
N LEU A 280 -7.04 -10.30 -10.99
CA LEU A 280 -6.89 -11.68 -10.52
C LEU A 280 -6.86 -12.71 -11.68
N ASP A 281 -7.30 -12.35 -12.86
CA ASP A 281 -7.16 -13.11 -14.11
C ASP A 281 -5.79 -12.96 -14.78
N GLN A 282 -4.91 -12.09 -14.24
CA GLN A 282 -3.60 -11.78 -14.81
C GLN A 282 -2.46 -12.11 -13.85
N SER A 283 -1.26 -12.30 -14.41
CA SER A 283 0.02 -12.37 -13.70
C SER A 283 0.87 -11.15 -14.06
N LEU A 284 1.74 -10.74 -13.14
CA LEU A 284 2.76 -9.75 -13.45
C LEU A 284 3.96 -10.35 -14.21
N THR A 285 3.99 -11.65 -14.45
CA THR A 285 5.02 -12.28 -15.32
C THR A 285 4.97 -11.66 -16.72
N ASN A 286 6.12 -11.16 -17.18
CA ASN A 286 6.28 -10.37 -18.41
C ASN A 286 5.48 -9.04 -18.44
N ALA A 287 4.93 -8.59 -17.33
CA ALA A 287 4.33 -7.26 -17.26
C ALA A 287 5.41 -6.18 -17.37
N GLN A 288 5.10 -5.12 -18.12
CA GLN A 288 6.02 -3.99 -18.28
C GLN A 288 6.11 -3.17 -16.99
N TYR A 289 7.34 -2.78 -16.61
CA TYR A 289 7.57 -1.72 -15.64
C TYR A 289 7.31 -0.36 -16.34
N ILE A 290 6.25 0.32 -15.97
CA ILE A 290 5.81 1.56 -16.64
C ILE A 290 6.87 2.66 -16.48
N GLY A 291 7.33 3.20 -17.61
CA GLY A 291 8.32 4.28 -17.66
C GLY A 291 9.78 3.84 -17.46
N ALA A 292 10.06 2.53 -17.29
CA ALA A 292 11.41 2.01 -17.25
C ALA A 292 11.91 1.65 -18.66
N VAL A 293 13.18 1.98 -18.93
CA VAL A 293 13.84 1.75 -20.23
C VAL A 293 15.01 0.77 -20.15
N ASP A 294 15.61 0.59 -18.99
CA ASP A 294 16.67 -0.39 -18.74
C ASP A 294 16.68 -0.85 -17.27
N VAL A 295 17.39 -1.92 -16.99
CA VAL A 295 17.65 -2.42 -15.64
C VAL A 295 19.02 -1.92 -15.13
N ASP A 296 19.15 -1.79 -13.81
CA ASP A 296 20.41 -1.38 -13.19
C ASP A 296 21.44 -2.52 -13.16
N GLU A 297 20.98 -3.75 -13.06
CA GLU A 297 21.81 -4.94 -13.08
C GLU A 297 21.22 -6.00 -14.01
N ARG A 298 22.03 -6.51 -14.93
CA ARG A 298 21.66 -7.54 -15.92
C ARG A 298 22.15 -8.90 -15.46
N TYR A 299 21.23 -9.84 -15.37
CA TYR A 299 21.51 -11.20 -14.93
C TYR A 299 21.48 -12.19 -16.11
N THR A 300 22.39 -13.15 -16.09
CA THR A 300 22.36 -14.30 -16.97
C THR A 300 21.12 -15.18 -16.70
N VAL A 301 20.72 -16.01 -17.65
CA VAL A 301 19.60 -16.95 -17.49
C VAL A 301 19.80 -17.87 -16.28
N GLN A 302 21.06 -18.26 -16.01
CA GLN A 302 21.38 -19.08 -14.84
C GLN A 302 21.14 -18.35 -13.53
N GLU A 303 21.56 -17.10 -13.41
CA GLU A 303 21.33 -16.26 -12.22
C GLU A 303 19.83 -15.97 -12.03
N GLN A 304 19.12 -15.63 -13.12
CA GLN A 304 17.66 -15.45 -13.08
C GLN A 304 16.96 -16.72 -12.56
N THR A 305 17.43 -17.91 -12.97
CA THR A 305 16.91 -19.19 -12.49
C THR A 305 17.15 -19.35 -10.98
N VAL A 306 18.33 -18.97 -10.51
CA VAL A 306 18.65 -19.00 -9.06
C VAL A 306 17.72 -18.08 -8.28
N PHE A 307 17.53 -16.82 -8.76
CA PHE A 307 16.62 -15.88 -8.10
C PHE A 307 15.18 -16.37 -8.11
N ALA A 308 14.70 -16.93 -9.21
CA ALA A 308 13.36 -17.51 -9.28
C ALA A 308 13.19 -18.69 -8.32
N THR A 309 14.22 -19.54 -8.12
CA THR A 309 14.17 -20.66 -7.16
C THR A 309 14.32 -20.23 -5.71
N THR A 310 14.88 -19.04 -5.47
CA THR A 310 15.01 -18.45 -4.13
C THR A 310 13.90 -17.43 -3.83
N GLY A 311 12.83 -17.39 -4.65
CA GLY A 311 11.64 -16.59 -4.41
C GLY A 311 11.83 -15.08 -4.59
N GLN A 312 12.71 -14.68 -5.52
CA GLN A 312 13.03 -13.27 -5.78
C GLN A 312 12.59 -12.86 -7.19
N ILE A 313 11.91 -11.74 -7.28
CA ILE A 313 11.53 -11.12 -8.56
C ILE A 313 12.74 -10.37 -9.13
N VAL A 314 12.96 -10.57 -10.43
CA VAL A 314 13.99 -9.87 -11.21
C VAL A 314 13.31 -9.08 -12.31
N PHE A 315 13.76 -7.85 -12.53
CA PHE A 315 13.43 -7.08 -13.72
C PHE A 315 14.42 -7.42 -14.82
N ILE A 316 13.92 -7.59 -16.05
CA ILE A 316 14.73 -7.93 -17.23
C ILE A 316 14.43 -6.98 -18.39
N PRO A 317 15.41 -6.68 -19.25
CA PRO A 317 15.13 -6.00 -20.51
C PRO A 317 14.21 -6.85 -21.39
N SER A 318 13.30 -6.21 -22.11
CA SER A 318 12.46 -6.90 -23.10
C SER A 318 13.29 -7.58 -24.19
N PRO A 319 12.98 -8.83 -24.55
CA PRO A 319 13.68 -9.51 -25.64
C PRO A 319 13.38 -8.93 -27.02
N THR A 320 12.38 -8.06 -27.15
CA THR A 320 11.93 -7.47 -28.42
C THR A 320 12.66 -6.18 -28.79
N ALA A 321 13.72 -5.81 -28.06
CA ALA A 321 14.54 -4.60 -28.29
C ALA A 321 13.73 -3.28 -28.38
N ASP A 322 12.63 -3.20 -27.66
CA ASP A 322 11.73 -2.04 -27.60
C ASP A 322 12.01 -1.10 -26.42
N ASN A 323 13.19 -1.22 -25.81
CA ASN A 323 13.64 -0.45 -24.64
C ASN A 323 12.63 -0.49 -23.46
N LYS A 324 12.02 -1.64 -23.24
CA LYS A 324 11.12 -1.88 -22.12
C LYS A 324 11.76 -2.78 -21.08
N VAL A 325 11.33 -2.63 -19.86
CA VAL A 325 11.70 -3.50 -18.75
C VAL A 325 10.49 -4.34 -18.35
N LEU A 326 10.70 -5.63 -18.14
CA LEU A 326 9.67 -6.59 -17.80
C LEU A 326 9.93 -7.21 -16.43
N VAL A 327 8.86 -7.57 -15.73
CA VAL A 327 8.91 -8.46 -14.57
C VAL A 327 9.16 -9.88 -15.08
N GLN A 328 10.28 -10.50 -14.73
CA GLN A 328 10.64 -11.83 -15.26
C GLN A 328 9.65 -12.91 -14.82
N LYS A 329 9.26 -12.92 -13.53
CA LYS A 329 8.33 -13.90 -12.98
C LYS A 329 7.59 -13.35 -11.75
N ASP A 330 6.28 -13.55 -11.68
CA ASP A 330 5.40 -13.07 -10.59
C ASP A 330 5.32 -14.10 -9.46
N ILE A 331 6.30 -14.07 -8.57
CA ILE A 331 6.47 -15.03 -7.45
C ILE A 331 6.64 -14.32 -6.11
N ASN A 332 6.39 -15.07 -5.05
CA ASN A 332 6.67 -14.65 -3.67
C ASN A 332 7.87 -15.42 -3.08
N THR A 333 8.17 -15.15 -1.81
CA THR A 333 9.36 -15.72 -1.15
C THR A 333 9.17 -17.14 -0.64
N LEU A 334 8.02 -17.80 -0.89
CA LEU A 334 7.80 -19.17 -0.47
C LEU A 334 8.64 -20.14 -1.32
N VAL A 335 9.60 -20.81 -0.69
CA VAL A 335 10.54 -21.75 -1.34
C VAL A 335 10.57 -23.12 -0.67
N THR A 336 10.09 -23.23 0.55
CA THR A 336 9.96 -24.52 1.25
C THR A 336 8.59 -25.13 1.01
N PHE A 337 8.54 -26.15 0.14
CA PHE A 337 7.28 -26.80 -0.21
C PHE A 337 7.01 -28.03 0.64
N THR A 338 5.75 -28.22 1.02
CA THR A 338 5.25 -29.36 1.78
C THR A 338 3.99 -29.93 1.09
N LYS A 339 3.37 -30.96 1.67
CA LYS A 339 2.11 -31.50 1.14
C LYS A 339 0.97 -30.48 1.18
N THR A 340 1.00 -29.53 2.11
CA THR A 340 -0.03 -28.50 2.32
C THR A 340 0.39 -27.14 1.80
N ARG A 341 1.68 -26.90 1.58
CA ARG A 341 2.25 -25.67 0.99
C ARG A 341 2.93 -26.04 -0.31
N THR A 342 2.12 -26.17 -1.36
CA THR A 342 2.60 -26.60 -2.68
C THR A 342 3.26 -25.48 -3.47
N TYR A 343 3.93 -25.81 -4.57
CA TYR A 343 4.52 -24.84 -5.50
C TYR A 343 3.52 -23.78 -5.99
N ALA A 344 2.22 -24.14 -6.12
CA ALA A 344 1.19 -23.18 -6.53
C ALA A 344 1.13 -21.94 -5.62
N LEU A 345 1.38 -22.11 -4.31
CA LEU A 345 1.40 -20.99 -3.35
C LEU A 345 2.62 -20.07 -3.48
N SER A 346 3.65 -20.45 -4.25
CA SER A 346 4.75 -19.54 -4.57
C SER A 346 4.40 -18.53 -5.66
N LYS A 347 3.27 -18.68 -6.35
CA LYS A 347 2.81 -17.76 -7.39
C LYS A 347 1.94 -16.65 -6.81
N ASN A 348 2.34 -15.40 -6.98
CA ASN A 348 1.58 -14.26 -6.47
C ASN A 348 0.17 -14.18 -7.03
N LYS A 349 -0.04 -14.61 -8.27
CA LYS A 349 -1.37 -14.70 -8.86
C LYS A 349 -2.28 -15.59 -8.02
N ILE A 350 -1.85 -16.77 -7.66
CA ILE A 350 -2.63 -17.70 -6.83
C ILE A 350 -2.90 -17.12 -5.44
N ILE A 351 -1.89 -16.48 -4.83
CA ILE A 351 -2.04 -15.85 -3.52
C ILE A 351 -3.05 -14.70 -3.56
N ARG A 352 -3.00 -13.84 -4.60
CA ARG A 352 -4.01 -12.77 -4.77
C ARG A 352 -5.44 -13.30 -4.81
N ILE A 353 -5.63 -14.46 -5.41
CA ILE A 353 -6.92 -15.14 -5.51
C ILE A 353 -7.38 -15.65 -4.15
N LEU A 354 -6.51 -16.40 -3.48
CA LEU A 354 -6.80 -16.95 -2.16
C LEU A 354 -7.15 -15.84 -1.17
N PHE A 355 -6.39 -14.74 -1.20
CA PHE A 355 -6.65 -13.57 -0.36
C PHE A 355 -7.98 -12.88 -0.70
N ALA A 356 -8.31 -12.75 -1.99
CA ALA A 356 -9.59 -12.19 -2.41
C ALA A 356 -10.77 -13.07 -1.99
N VAL A 357 -10.66 -14.39 -2.21
CA VAL A 357 -11.69 -15.37 -1.79
C VAL A 357 -11.88 -15.34 -0.27
N ALA A 358 -10.78 -15.41 0.47
CA ALA A 358 -10.82 -15.39 1.93
C ALA A 358 -11.45 -14.09 2.48
N THR A 359 -11.06 -12.94 1.93
CA THR A 359 -11.63 -11.64 2.29
C THR A 359 -13.12 -11.57 2.00
N GLU A 360 -13.54 -12.01 0.81
CA GLU A 360 -14.95 -11.93 0.40
C GLU A 360 -15.84 -12.86 1.22
N ILE A 361 -15.41 -14.10 1.45
CA ILE A 361 -16.16 -15.03 2.31
C ILE A 361 -16.27 -14.50 3.74
N THR A 362 -15.18 -13.94 4.28
CA THR A 362 -15.20 -13.29 5.58
C THR A 362 -16.22 -12.15 5.62
N ASN A 363 -16.20 -11.26 4.63
CA ASN A 363 -17.14 -10.15 4.55
C ASN A 363 -18.60 -10.63 4.48
N ARG A 364 -18.90 -11.61 3.61
CA ARG A 364 -20.24 -12.19 3.48
C ARG A 364 -20.71 -12.82 4.79
N ALA A 365 -19.86 -13.65 5.40
CA ALA A 365 -20.16 -14.29 6.67
C ALA A 365 -20.48 -13.25 7.77
N MET A 366 -19.69 -12.19 7.86
CA MET A 366 -19.87 -11.18 8.90
C MET A 366 -21.03 -10.23 8.62
N VAL A 367 -21.22 -9.82 7.38
CA VAL A 367 -22.26 -8.83 7.02
C VAL A 367 -23.65 -9.46 7.00
N TYR A 368 -23.78 -10.69 6.49
CA TYR A 368 -25.10 -11.27 6.22
C TYR A 368 -25.50 -12.41 7.16
N TYR A 369 -24.54 -13.13 7.78
CA TYR A 369 -24.81 -14.34 8.55
C TYR A 369 -24.57 -14.20 10.05
N SER A 370 -23.43 -13.65 10.44
CA SER A 370 -23.00 -13.56 11.85
C SER A 370 -23.99 -12.75 12.68
N GLY A 371 -24.58 -13.39 13.70
CA GLY A 371 -25.60 -12.79 14.57
C GLY A 371 -26.98 -12.59 13.94
N LYS A 372 -27.19 -13.04 12.70
CA LYS A 372 -28.44 -12.82 11.94
C LYS A 372 -29.14 -14.10 11.48
N VAL A 373 -28.36 -15.11 11.09
CA VAL A 373 -28.93 -16.37 10.59
C VAL A 373 -28.76 -17.46 11.65
N GLN A 374 -29.79 -18.28 11.81
CA GLN A 374 -29.79 -19.38 12.79
C GLN A 374 -28.81 -20.48 12.37
N ASN A 375 -28.00 -21.00 13.31
CA ASN A 375 -27.12 -22.14 13.08
C ASN A 375 -27.88 -23.47 13.08
N ASN A 376 -28.89 -23.60 12.19
CA ASN A 376 -29.58 -24.82 11.88
C ASN A 376 -29.21 -25.33 10.48
N GLN A 377 -29.81 -26.42 10.00
CA GLN A 377 -29.49 -26.95 8.68
C GLN A 377 -29.81 -25.96 7.57
N ASP A 378 -30.99 -25.32 7.60
CA ASP A 378 -31.42 -24.35 6.58
C ASP A 378 -30.44 -23.14 6.49
N GLY A 379 -29.96 -22.62 7.64
CA GLY A 379 -28.99 -21.51 7.68
C GLY A 379 -27.64 -21.91 7.10
N ARG A 380 -27.20 -23.16 7.33
CA ARG A 380 -25.94 -23.66 6.74
C ARG A 380 -26.08 -23.93 5.25
N ASP A 381 -27.23 -24.45 4.79
CA ASP A 381 -27.50 -24.65 3.36
C ASP A 381 -27.62 -23.33 2.61
N LEU A 382 -28.17 -22.29 3.24
CA LEU A 382 -28.18 -20.94 2.70
C LEU A 382 -26.73 -20.38 2.53
N PHE A 383 -25.89 -20.57 3.54
CA PHE A 383 -24.49 -20.12 3.44
C PHE A 383 -23.69 -20.91 2.41
N HIS A 384 -23.91 -22.23 2.30
CA HIS A 384 -23.37 -23.05 1.23
C HIS A 384 -23.77 -22.54 -0.15
N ALA A 385 -25.04 -22.23 -0.37
CA ALA A 385 -25.54 -21.71 -1.65
C ALA A 385 -24.92 -20.33 -1.98
N GLU A 386 -24.71 -19.48 -0.98
CA GLU A 386 -24.06 -18.18 -1.15
C GLU A 386 -22.59 -18.34 -1.59
N ILE A 387 -21.82 -19.23 -0.95
CA ILE A 387 -20.43 -19.52 -1.34
C ILE A 387 -20.38 -20.11 -2.74
N LEU A 388 -21.28 -21.06 -3.05
CA LEU A 388 -21.36 -21.68 -4.38
C LEU A 388 -21.68 -20.64 -5.47
N SER A 389 -22.63 -19.76 -5.21
CA SER A 389 -22.97 -18.66 -6.12
C SER A 389 -21.76 -17.74 -6.37
N TYR A 390 -21.04 -17.40 -5.32
CA TYR A 390 -19.81 -16.62 -5.44
C TYR A 390 -18.76 -17.35 -6.27
N PHE A 391 -18.46 -18.62 -6.00
CA PHE A 391 -17.47 -19.39 -6.76
C PHE A 391 -17.86 -19.55 -8.23
N ARG A 392 -19.13 -19.74 -8.54
CA ARG A 392 -19.63 -19.76 -9.92
C ARG A 392 -19.44 -18.43 -10.63
N SER A 393 -19.65 -17.32 -9.95
CA SER A 393 -19.34 -16.00 -10.52
C SER A 393 -17.84 -15.80 -10.79
N LEU A 394 -17.00 -16.51 -10.05
CA LEU A 394 -15.56 -16.57 -10.27
C LEU A 394 -15.21 -17.50 -11.46
N GLU A 395 -15.90 -18.57 -11.64
CA GLU A 395 -15.75 -19.50 -12.77
C GLU A 395 -16.18 -18.86 -14.09
N GLU A 396 -17.33 -18.17 -14.12
CA GLU A 396 -17.84 -17.43 -15.28
C GLU A 396 -16.83 -16.38 -15.80
N LYS A 397 -16.04 -15.82 -14.92
CA LYS A 397 -14.97 -14.88 -15.24
C LYS A 397 -13.65 -15.58 -15.56
N GLY A 398 -13.61 -16.90 -15.70
CA GLY A 398 -12.44 -17.70 -15.98
C GLY A 398 -11.39 -17.76 -14.86
N ILE A 399 -11.85 -17.66 -13.66
CA ILE A 399 -11.09 -17.42 -12.45
C ILE A 399 -10.92 -18.66 -11.60
N LEU A 400 -11.98 -19.42 -11.48
CA LEU A 400 -11.96 -20.79 -11.00
C LEU A 400 -12.30 -21.72 -12.16
N GLN A 401 -11.98 -22.99 -12.01
CA GLN A 401 -12.34 -24.06 -12.92
C GLN A 401 -13.08 -25.15 -12.15
N ASP A 402 -13.98 -25.84 -12.83
CA ASP A 402 -14.64 -27.04 -12.33
C ASP A 402 -15.24 -26.86 -10.92
N VAL A 403 -16.01 -25.78 -10.73
CA VAL A 403 -16.70 -25.50 -9.47
C VAL A 403 -17.88 -26.46 -9.33
N VAL A 404 -17.77 -27.39 -8.39
CA VAL A 404 -18.83 -28.33 -8.07
C VAL A 404 -19.38 -28.11 -6.64
N PRO A 405 -20.69 -28.28 -6.42
CA PRO A 405 -21.27 -28.08 -5.09
C PRO A 405 -20.62 -28.90 -3.97
N GLY A 406 -20.15 -30.12 -4.32
CA GLY A 406 -19.51 -31.04 -3.37
C GLY A 406 -18.14 -30.58 -2.86
N ASP A 407 -17.52 -29.60 -3.51
CA ASP A 407 -16.25 -29.00 -3.05
C ASP A 407 -16.45 -28.03 -1.88
N ILE A 408 -17.70 -27.72 -1.53
CA ILE A 408 -18.06 -26.82 -0.43
C ILE A 408 -18.81 -27.60 0.62
N VAL A 409 -18.32 -27.62 1.84
CA VAL A 409 -18.96 -28.31 2.97
C VAL A 409 -19.16 -27.32 4.11
N VAL A 410 -20.41 -27.03 4.43
CA VAL A 410 -20.80 -26.18 5.57
C VAL A 410 -21.43 -27.06 6.64
N LYS A 411 -20.77 -27.20 7.78
CA LYS A 411 -21.21 -28.08 8.86
C LYS A 411 -21.21 -27.38 10.22
N LYS A 412 -21.98 -27.90 11.16
CA LYS A 412 -22.00 -27.44 12.55
C LYS A 412 -20.61 -27.63 13.17
N GLY A 413 -20.11 -26.62 13.85
CA GLY A 413 -18.89 -26.69 14.65
C GLY A 413 -19.13 -27.35 16.03
N GLU A 414 -18.09 -27.37 16.84
CA GLU A 414 -18.13 -27.96 18.19
C GLU A 414 -19.00 -27.15 19.14
N LEU A 415 -18.98 -25.83 19.04
CA LEU A 415 -19.82 -24.94 19.80
C LEU A 415 -21.19 -24.75 19.11
N ILE A 416 -22.21 -24.43 19.90
CA ILE A 416 -23.59 -24.27 19.38
C ILE A 416 -23.73 -23.16 18.34
N ASP A 417 -22.88 -22.14 18.41
CA ASP A 417 -22.82 -20.97 17.55
C ASP A 417 -21.73 -21.06 16.46
N ALA A 418 -20.95 -22.15 16.46
CA ALA A 418 -19.87 -22.34 15.50
C ALA A 418 -20.33 -23.03 14.21
N VAL A 419 -19.82 -22.55 13.08
CA VAL A 419 -19.95 -23.14 11.75
C VAL A 419 -18.55 -23.41 11.21
N VAL A 420 -18.34 -24.63 10.70
CA VAL A 420 -17.12 -25.01 9.98
C VAL A 420 -17.42 -25.03 8.49
N VAL A 421 -16.56 -24.37 7.71
CA VAL A 421 -16.67 -24.31 6.26
C VAL A 421 -15.37 -24.85 5.67
N ASP A 422 -15.47 -25.96 4.97
CA ASP A 422 -14.38 -26.53 4.19
C ASP A 422 -14.72 -26.31 2.71
N TYR A 423 -13.78 -25.80 1.92
CA TYR A 423 -13.99 -25.67 0.48
C TYR A 423 -12.69 -25.88 -0.28
N ALA A 424 -12.79 -26.59 -1.41
CA ALA A 424 -11.73 -26.73 -2.39
C ALA A 424 -12.00 -25.79 -3.57
N ILE A 425 -10.98 -25.07 -4.00
CA ILE A 425 -11.04 -24.25 -5.20
C ILE A 425 -9.94 -24.66 -6.16
N ARG A 426 -10.22 -24.58 -7.45
CA ARG A 426 -9.28 -24.89 -8.53
C ARG A 426 -8.96 -23.61 -9.29
N PRO A 427 -7.97 -22.89 -8.81
CA PRO A 427 -7.49 -21.74 -9.45
C PRO A 427 -6.86 -22.01 -10.88
N SER A 428 -7.13 -21.22 -12.16
CA SER A 428 -6.41 -21.35 -13.48
C SER A 428 -5.18 -20.48 -13.54
N ASP A 429 -4.06 -21.00 -13.83
CA ASP A 429 -2.86 -20.20 -13.99
C ASP A 429 -2.76 -19.64 -15.43
N VAL A 430 -1.93 -18.65 -15.62
CA VAL A 430 -1.59 -18.17 -16.95
C VAL A 430 -0.54 -19.06 -17.60
N MET A 431 -0.49 -19.08 -18.91
CA MET A 431 0.59 -19.75 -19.64
C MET A 431 1.88 -18.94 -19.49
N GLU A 432 2.87 -19.49 -18.78
CA GLU A 432 4.17 -18.85 -18.57
C GLU A 432 5.31 -19.58 -19.27
N THR A 433 5.18 -20.91 -19.52
CA THR A 433 6.24 -21.71 -20.10
C THR A 433 5.71 -22.51 -21.29
N PHE A 434 6.37 -22.39 -22.45
CA PHE A 434 6.01 -23.05 -23.70
C PHE A 434 7.09 -24.06 -24.12
N TYR A 435 6.71 -25.32 -24.29
CA TYR A 435 7.58 -26.37 -24.82
C TYR A 435 7.15 -26.67 -26.27
N ASN A 436 7.92 -26.22 -27.27
CA ASN A 436 7.61 -26.39 -28.69
C ASN A 436 8.52 -27.43 -29.27
N THR A 437 7.95 -28.39 -30.02
CA THR A 437 8.69 -29.34 -30.82
C THR A 437 8.39 -29.11 -32.33
N ILE A 438 9.40 -28.74 -33.10
CA ILE A 438 9.28 -28.57 -34.54
C ILE A 438 9.75 -29.85 -35.20
N LYS A 439 8.87 -30.50 -35.96
CA LYS A 439 9.22 -31.67 -36.81
C LYS A 439 9.37 -31.20 -38.23
N VAL A 440 10.56 -31.33 -38.80
CA VAL A 440 10.82 -31.09 -40.22
C VAL A 440 10.47 -32.37 -40.98
N GLN A 441 9.54 -32.28 -41.92
CA GLN A 441 9.24 -33.36 -42.88
C GLN A 441 10.02 -33.09 -44.15
N GLY A 442 10.83 -34.06 -44.56
CA GLY A 442 11.60 -34.04 -45.83
C GLY A 442 10.80 -34.51 -47.03
#